data_1f263a33e6683c3f72774b258f70485d
#
_entry.id   1f263a33e6683c3f72774b258f70485d
#
_cell.length_a   1.000
_cell.length_b   1.000
_cell.length_c   1.000
_cell.angle_alpha   90.00
_cell.angle_beta   90.00
_cell.angle_gamma   90.00
#
_symmetry.space_group_name_H-M   'P 1'
#
loop_
_entity.id
_entity.type
_entity.pdbx_description
1 polymer ?
#
loop_
_entity_poly.entity_id
_entity_poly.type
_entity_poly.pdbx_seq_one_letter_code
_entity_poly.pdbx_strand_id
1 'polypeptide(L)' 'MEYTKEELLEAKRQIDSTLHKLRATILTLQGKENPARYKSQITLAQRRVKAFEIAVALIEKELG' A
#
# COMPACT_ATOMS: atom_id res chain seq x y z
N MET A 1 -18.18 -9.22 -10.81
CA MET A 1 -17.96 -7.97 -10.08
C MET A 1 -18.63 -6.83 -10.81
N GLU A 2 -19.25 -5.90 -10.08
CA GLU A 2 -20.08 -4.84 -10.66
C GLU A 2 -19.34 -3.57 -11.07
N TYR A 3 -18.01 -3.57 -10.93
CA TYR A 3 -17.22 -2.40 -11.29
C TYR A 3 -16.76 -2.46 -12.73
N THR A 4 -16.71 -1.31 -13.38
CA THR A 4 -16.21 -1.23 -14.75
C THR A 4 -14.69 -1.36 -14.75
N LYS A 5 -14.13 -1.70 -15.92
CA LYS A 5 -12.70 -1.75 -16.12
C LYS A 5 -12.04 -0.41 -15.77
N GLU A 6 -12.68 0.69 -16.17
CA GLU A 6 -12.16 2.03 -15.90
C GLU A 6 -12.10 2.32 -14.40
N GLU A 7 -13.13 1.91 -13.66
CA GLU A 7 -13.15 2.07 -12.21
C GLU A 7 -12.06 1.25 -11.54
N LEU A 8 -11.84 0.02 -12.01
CA LEU A 8 -10.79 -0.84 -11.47
C LEU A 8 -9.40 -0.29 -11.74
N LEU A 9 -9.17 0.26 -12.93
CA LEU A 9 -7.89 0.88 -13.27
C LEU A 9 -7.62 2.11 -12.42
N GLU A 10 -8.64 2.93 -12.17
CA GLU A 10 -8.49 4.10 -11.32
C GLU A 10 -8.22 3.70 -9.87
N ALA A 11 -8.92 2.69 -9.36
CA ALA A 11 -8.70 2.18 -8.02
C ALA A 11 -7.26 1.68 -7.87
N LYS A 12 -6.76 0.93 -8.87
CA LYS A 12 -5.39 0.43 -8.86
C LYS A 12 -4.39 1.58 -8.82
N ARG A 13 -4.62 2.62 -9.61
CA ARG A 13 -3.73 3.80 -9.65
C ARG A 13 -3.67 4.48 -8.29
N GLN A 14 -4.81 4.68 -7.65
CA GLN A 14 -4.87 5.32 -6.34
C GLN A 14 -4.15 4.48 -5.28
N ILE A 15 -4.37 3.17 -5.30
CA ILE A 15 -3.74 2.26 -4.34
C ILE A 15 -2.23 2.21 -4.58
N ASP A 16 -1.79 2.12 -5.83
CA ASP A 16 -0.35 2.11 -6.15
C ASP A 16 0.34 3.38 -5.66
N SER A 17 -0.31 4.54 -5.80
CA SER A 17 0.21 5.80 -5.29
C SER A 17 0.35 5.77 -3.76
N THR A 18 -0.67 5.25 -3.08
CA THR A 18 -0.66 5.11 -1.62
C THR A 18 0.43 4.14 -1.16
N LEU A 19 0.59 3.02 -1.88
CA LEU A 19 1.65 2.05 -1.59
C LEU A 19 3.03 2.69 -1.68
N HIS A 20 3.25 3.48 -2.73
CA HIS A 20 4.51 4.18 -2.89
C HIS A 20 4.82 5.08 -1.69
N LYS A 21 3.82 5.84 -1.25
CA LYS A 21 3.98 6.73 -0.09
C LYS A 21 4.21 5.97 1.21
N LEU A 22 3.50 4.86 1.40
CA LEU A 22 3.66 4.04 2.60
C LEU A 22 5.06 3.43 2.67
N ARG A 23 5.57 2.91 1.55
CA ARG A 23 6.91 2.33 1.50
C ARG A 23 7.97 3.39 1.78
N ALA A 24 7.80 4.59 1.23
CA ALA A 24 8.71 5.71 1.49
C ALA A 24 8.70 6.09 2.98
N THR A 25 7.51 6.12 3.59
CA THR A 25 7.37 6.42 5.02
C THR A 25 8.10 5.38 5.88
N ILE A 26 7.97 4.10 5.54
CA ILE A 26 8.65 3.02 6.27
C ILE A 26 10.16 3.21 6.21
N LEU A 27 10.70 3.48 5.01
CA LEU A 27 12.13 3.72 4.85
C LEU A 27 12.60 4.90 5.67
N THR A 28 11.83 6.00 5.68
CA THR A 28 12.13 7.18 6.46
C THR A 28 12.19 6.86 7.96
N LEU A 29 11.18 6.15 8.47
CA LEU A 29 11.13 5.81 9.89
C LEU A 29 12.24 4.84 10.30
N GLN A 30 12.58 3.89 9.43
CA GLN A 30 13.65 2.93 9.70
C GLN A 30 15.02 3.61 9.68
N GLY A 31 15.16 4.72 8.97
CA GLY A 31 16.41 5.49 8.90
C GLY A 31 16.61 6.48 10.05
N LYS A 32 15.66 6.61 10.96
CA LYS A 32 15.79 7.50 12.11
C LYS A 32 16.82 6.95 13.10
N GLU A 33 17.42 7.85 13.90
CA GLU A 33 18.45 7.49 14.88
C GLU A 33 17.95 6.48 15.91
N ASN A 34 16.67 6.49 16.21
CA ASN A 34 16.08 5.58 17.19
C ASN A 34 14.86 4.88 16.60
N PRO A 35 15.08 3.89 15.71
CA PRO A 35 13.97 3.23 15.03
C PRO A 35 12.98 2.55 15.99
N ALA A 36 13.45 2.09 17.14
CA ALA A 36 12.58 1.43 18.12
C ALA A 36 11.45 2.35 18.60
N ARG A 37 11.68 3.65 18.60
CA ARG A 37 10.66 4.65 18.98
C ARG A 37 9.46 4.64 18.03
N TYR A 38 9.71 4.24 16.76
CA TYR A 38 8.68 4.26 15.71
C TYR A 38 8.18 2.86 15.36
N LYS A 39 8.50 1.86 16.18
CA LYS A 39 8.16 0.47 15.90
C LYS A 39 6.69 0.26 15.61
N SER A 40 5.81 0.85 16.42
CA SER A 40 4.36 0.70 16.23
C SER A 40 3.90 1.31 14.92
N GLN A 41 4.45 2.48 14.56
CA GLN A 41 4.12 3.14 13.29
C GLN A 41 4.61 2.34 12.09
N ILE A 42 5.81 1.78 12.18
CA ILE A 42 6.39 0.95 11.13
C ILE A 42 5.51 -0.30 10.94
N THR A 43 5.17 -0.97 12.03
CA THR A 43 4.33 -2.17 11.97
C THR A 43 2.98 -1.88 11.33
N LEU A 44 2.33 -0.78 11.72
CA LEU A 44 1.04 -0.40 11.14
C LEU A 44 1.17 -0.13 9.64
N ALA A 45 2.21 0.60 9.24
CA ALA A 45 2.44 0.91 7.83
C ALA A 45 2.69 -0.38 7.03
N GLN A 46 3.48 -1.31 7.58
CA GLN A 46 3.76 -2.60 6.93
C GLN A 46 2.48 -3.42 6.74
N ARG A 47 1.59 -3.41 7.72
CA ARG A 47 0.31 -4.11 7.63
C ARG A 47 -0.57 -3.49 6.55
N ARG A 48 -0.56 -2.16 6.42
CA ARG A 48 -1.30 -1.47 5.37
C ARG A 48 -0.74 -1.78 3.99
N VAL A 49 0.59 -1.83 3.87
CA VAL A 49 1.25 -2.21 2.61
C VAL A 49 0.76 -3.61 2.18
N LYS A 50 0.76 -4.56 3.11
CA LYS A 50 0.30 -5.92 2.80
C LYS A 50 -1.16 -5.94 2.35
N ALA A 51 -2.02 -5.22 3.05
CA ALA A 51 -3.44 -5.16 2.71
C ALA A 51 -3.66 -4.56 1.31
N PHE A 52 -2.94 -3.49 0.99
CA PHE A 52 -3.07 -2.84 -0.32
C PHE A 52 -2.46 -3.68 -1.44
N GLU A 53 -1.38 -4.42 -1.16
CA GLU A 53 -0.82 -5.36 -2.14
C GLU A 53 -1.83 -6.45 -2.51
N ILE A 54 -2.54 -6.96 -1.51
CA ILE A 54 -3.61 -7.93 -1.74
C ILE A 54 -4.72 -7.31 -2.58
N ALA A 55 -5.12 -6.08 -2.26
CA ALA A 55 -6.15 -5.38 -3.01
C ALA A 55 -5.77 -5.19 -4.48
N VAL A 56 -4.52 -4.79 -4.74
CA VAL A 56 -4.01 -4.62 -6.10
C VAL A 56 -4.02 -5.96 -6.84
N ALA A 57 -3.58 -7.04 -6.18
CA ALA A 57 -3.58 -8.36 -6.79
C ALA A 57 -4.98 -8.81 -7.20
N LEU A 58 -5.97 -8.55 -6.36
CA LEU A 58 -7.36 -8.88 -6.66
C LEU A 58 -7.90 -8.04 -7.82
N ILE A 59 -7.56 -6.75 -7.86
CA ILE A 59 -7.96 -5.87 -8.96
C ILE A 59 -7.34 -6.35 -10.28
N GLU A 60 -6.04 -6.68 -10.25
CA GLU A 60 -5.34 -7.17 -11.45
C GLU A 60 -5.94 -8.48 -11.95
N LYS A 61 -6.31 -9.37 -11.04
CA LYS A 61 -6.97 -10.62 -11.39
C LYS A 61 -8.30 -10.35 -12.09
N GLU A 62 -9.05 -9.36 -11.62
CA GLU A 62 -10.32 -9.00 -12.21
C GLU A 62 -10.16 -8.34 -13.58
N LEU A 63 -9.09 -7.59 -13.76
CA LEU A 63 -8.76 -6.93 -15.04
C LEU A 63 -8.26 -7.91 -16.09
N GLY A 64 -7.54 -8.93 -15.66
CA GLY A 64 -6.97 -9.94 -16.52
C GLY A 64 -7.96 -10.97 -16.92
#